data_9568da3642542d6f1ee9e08bd0c88690
#
_entry.id   9568da3642542d6f1ee9e08bd0c88690
#
_cell.length_a   1.000
_cell.length_b   1.000
_cell.length_c   1.000
_cell.angle_alpha   90.00
_cell.angle_beta   90.00
_cell.angle_gamma   90.00
#
_symmetry.space_group_name_H-M   'P 1'
#
loop_
_entity.id
_entity.type
_entity.pdbx_description
1 polymer ?
#
loop_
_entity_poly.entity_id
_entity_poly.type
_entity_poly.pdbx_seq_one_letter_code
_entity_poly.pdbx_strand_id
1 'polypeptide(L)'
;MNNVTMVYENSDVAALDNVSLTINEGEFAFLVGPSGSGKTTIIKLLTGEIRPSDGKIIVNGFNMGEMKRRKMPKMRRTLGVVFQDFRLIEKMTVYDNVAFAMRVVGATNREIKARVPQVLELVGLEGREKRLPAELSGGEQQRVAIARALVNNPTMIIADEPTGNLDPVRSLELMLLLEKINEMGTTILVVTHEKELVNAFSKRVIAIDGGHLISDGMDGYYSYEVE
;
A
#
# COMPACT_ATOMS: atom_id res chain seq x y z
N MET A 1 -9.81 -8.72 -8.71
CA MET A 1 -10.63 -9.61 -7.86
C MET A 1 -11.90 -9.92 -8.63
N ASN A 2 -12.37 -11.16 -8.59
CA ASN A 2 -13.59 -11.57 -9.29
C ASN A 2 -14.38 -12.51 -8.37
N ASN A 3 -15.57 -12.07 -7.94
CA ASN A 3 -16.50 -12.75 -7.04
C ASN A 3 -15.82 -13.31 -5.77
N VAL A 4 -14.99 -12.48 -5.13
CA VAL A 4 -14.18 -12.91 -4.00
C VAL A 4 -14.98 -12.88 -2.71
N THR A 5 -15.02 -14.02 -2.03
CA THR A 5 -15.59 -14.19 -0.70
C THR A 5 -14.48 -14.62 0.28
N MET A 6 -14.48 -14.03 1.48
CA MET A 6 -13.55 -14.38 2.54
C MET A 6 -14.27 -14.54 3.87
N VAL A 7 -14.22 -15.75 4.43
CA VAL A 7 -14.72 -16.09 5.76
C VAL A 7 -13.53 -16.56 6.60
N TYR A 8 -13.32 -15.96 7.76
CA TYR A 8 -12.26 -16.40 8.69
C TYR A 8 -12.71 -17.66 9.46
N GLU A 9 -11.76 -18.54 9.79
CA GLU A 9 -12.04 -19.83 10.46
C GLU A 9 -12.86 -19.72 11.74
N ASN A 10 -12.82 -18.57 12.43
CA ASN A 10 -13.52 -18.34 13.70
C ASN A 10 -14.72 -17.39 13.56
N SER A 11 -15.27 -17.24 12.36
CA SER A 11 -16.39 -16.33 12.09
C SER A 11 -17.40 -16.99 11.15
N ASP A 12 -18.68 -16.85 11.50
CA ASP A 12 -19.78 -17.23 10.62
C ASP A 12 -20.15 -16.11 9.62
N VAL A 13 -19.55 -14.92 9.79
CA VAL A 13 -19.81 -13.75 8.95
C VAL A 13 -18.66 -13.58 7.98
N ALA A 14 -18.99 -13.38 6.71
CA ALA A 14 -18.01 -13.09 5.67
C ALA A 14 -17.37 -11.70 5.91
N ALA A 15 -16.05 -11.66 5.93
CA ALA A 15 -15.30 -10.41 5.95
C ALA A 15 -15.27 -9.71 4.59
N LEU A 16 -15.47 -10.49 3.53
CA LEU A 16 -15.79 -10.03 2.17
C LEU A 16 -16.81 -10.98 1.56
N ASP A 17 -17.82 -10.45 0.92
CA ASP A 17 -18.86 -11.22 0.24
C ASP A 17 -19.02 -10.80 -1.22
N ASN A 18 -18.68 -11.72 -2.12
CA ASN A 18 -18.83 -11.57 -3.56
C ASN A 18 -18.24 -10.29 -4.16
N VAL A 19 -17.07 -9.84 -3.66
CA VAL A 19 -16.42 -8.60 -4.08
C VAL A 19 -15.72 -8.79 -5.43
N SER A 20 -16.09 -7.95 -6.40
CA SER A 20 -15.43 -7.86 -7.70
C SER A 20 -14.91 -6.45 -7.92
N LEU A 21 -13.59 -6.31 -8.14
CA LEU A 21 -12.96 -5.04 -8.48
C LEU A 21 -11.70 -5.26 -9.32
N THR A 22 -11.38 -4.29 -10.16
CA THR A 22 -10.17 -4.29 -10.98
C THR A 22 -9.46 -2.96 -10.81
N ILE A 23 -8.15 -2.99 -10.55
CA ILE A 23 -7.28 -1.81 -10.55
C ILE A 23 -6.35 -1.99 -11.75
N ASN A 24 -6.30 -1.00 -12.63
CA ASN A 24 -5.48 -1.04 -13.83
C ASN A 24 -4.02 -0.64 -13.53
N GLU A 25 -3.11 -1.05 -14.40
CA GLU A 25 -1.71 -0.64 -14.30
C GLU A 25 -1.58 0.89 -14.46
N GLY A 26 -0.76 1.52 -13.60
CA GLY A 26 -0.59 2.96 -13.55
C GLY A 26 -1.76 3.74 -12.93
N GLU A 27 -2.81 3.06 -12.46
CA GLU A 27 -3.95 3.71 -11.82
C GLU A 27 -3.63 4.16 -10.39
N PHE A 28 -4.21 5.30 -9.99
CA PHE A 28 -4.27 5.73 -8.59
C PHE A 28 -5.71 5.57 -8.10
N ALA A 29 -5.92 4.76 -7.08
CA ALA A 29 -7.24 4.51 -6.51
C ALA A 29 -7.22 4.60 -4.98
N PHE A 30 -8.33 5.07 -4.41
CA PHE A 30 -8.61 4.99 -3.00
C PHE A 30 -9.51 3.79 -2.70
N LEU A 31 -9.23 3.08 -1.62
CA LEU A 31 -10.10 2.08 -1.00
C LEU A 31 -10.59 2.64 0.33
N VAL A 32 -11.87 2.95 0.42
CA VAL A 32 -12.47 3.62 1.57
C VAL A 32 -13.57 2.79 2.22
N GLY A 33 -13.93 3.14 3.44
CA GLY A 33 -15.02 2.50 4.19
C GLY A 33 -14.80 2.60 5.70
N PRO A 34 -15.83 2.32 6.51
CA PRO A 34 -15.73 2.36 7.96
C PRO A 34 -14.76 1.30 8.53
N SER A 35 -14.44 1.41 9.81
CA SER A 35 -13.65 0.38 10.50
C SER A 35 -14.38 -0.96 10.43
N GLY A 36 -13.65 -2.05 10.16
CA GLY A 36 -14.25 -3.38 10.03
C GLY A 36 -14.93 -3.67 8.68
N SER A 37 -14.97 -2.75 7.72
CA SER A 37 -15.63 -2.95 6.42
C SER A 37 -14.99 -3.99 5.49
N GLY A 38 -13.80 -4.51 5.81
CA GLY A 38 -13.09 -5.51 4.99
C GLY A 38 -11.82 -4.99 4.28
N LYS A 39 -11.44 -3.72 4.42
CA LYS A 39 -10.25 -3.12 3.78
C LYS A 39 -8.95 -3.88 4.10
N THR A 40 -8.70 -4.15 5.38
CA THR A 40 -7.53 -4.93 5.80
C THR A 40 -7.55 -6.36 5.25
N THR A 41 -8.72 -6.95 5.09
CA THR A 41 -8.88 -8.27 4.46
C THR A 41 -8.48 -8.23 2.99
N ILE A 42 -8.87 -7.17 2.25
CA ILE A 42 -8.42 -6.95 0.86
C ILE A 42 -6.89 -6.84 0.80
N ILE A 43 -6.27 -6.03 1.66
CA ILE A 43 -4.80 -5.91 1.71
C ILE A 43 -4.14 -7.27 1.94
N LYS A 44 -4.61 -8.05 2.92
CA LYS A 44 -4.07 -9.39 3.22
C LYS A 44 -4.21 -10.36 2.05
N LEU A 45 -5.32 -10.29 1.31
CA LEU A 45 -5.54 -11.08 0.11
C LEU A 45 -4.59 -10.65 -1.01
N LEU A 46 -4.42 -9.35 -1.26
CA LEU A 46 -3.52 -8.82 -2.29
C LEU A 46 -2.05 -9.12 -1.98
N THR A 47 -1.64 -9.06 -0.71
CA THR A 47 -0.27 -9.38 -0.28
C THR A 47 -0.02 -10.89 -0.14
N GLY A 48 -1.08 -11.70 -0.27
CA GLY A 48 -1.01 -13.15 -0.13
C GLY A 48 -0.70 -13.62 1.29
N GLU A 49 -1.09 -12.86 2.30
CA GLU A 49 -1.04 -13.29 3.70
C GLU A 49 -2.11 -14.33 3.98
N ILE A 50 -3.29 -14.14 3.38
CA ILE A 50 -4.43 -15.08 3.42
C ILE A 50 -4.85 -15.44 2.00
N ARG A 51 -5.66 -16.49 1.88
CA ARG A 51 -6.28 -16.92 0.62
C ARG A 51 -7.77 -16.67 0.69
N PRO A 52 -8.43 -16.38 -0.43
CA PRO A 52 -9.89 -16.26 -0.46
C PRO A 52 -10.53 -17.62 -0.16
N SER A 53 -11.72 -17.59 0.47
CA SER A 53 -12.55 -18.78 0.67
C SER A 53 -13.19 -19.22 -0.66
N ASP A 54 -13.56 -18.23 -1.49
CA ASP A 54 -14.07 -18.45 -2.84
C ASP A 54 -13.71 -17.28 -3.77
N GLY A 55 -13.87 -17.48 -5.07
CA GLY A 55 -13.57 -16.49 -6.10
C GLY A 55 -12.11 -16.50 -6.55
N LYS A 56 -11.75 -15.53 -7.40
CA LYS A 56 -10.45 -15.47 -8.06
C LYS A 56 -9.76 -14.12 -7.82
N ILE A 57 -8.49 -14.16 -7.43
CA ILE A 57 -7.65 -12.97 -7.27
C ILE A 57 -6.44 -13.10 -8.17
N ILE A 58 -6.22 -12.08 -9.00
CA ILE A 58 -5.00 -11.94 -9.81
C ILE A 58 -4.30 -10.65 -9.36
N VAL A 59 -3.04 -10.74 -8.98
CA VAL A 59 -2.19 -9.61 -8.60
C VAL A 59 -0.96 -9.62 -9.50
N ASN A 60 -0.78 -8.57 -10.30
CA ASN A 60 0.37 -8.44 -11.22
C ASN A 60 0.60 -9.71 -12.06
N GLY A 61 -0.48 -10.31 -12.59
CA GLY A 61 -0.44 -11.55 -13.37
C GLY A 61 -0.34 -12.85 -12.56
N PHE A 62 -0.23 -12.78 -11.23
CA PHE A 62 -0.18 -13.98 -10.37
C PHE A 62 -1.58 -14.35 -9.87
N ASN A 63 -2.05 -15.57 -10.16
CA ASN A 63 -3.28 -16.12 -9.57
C ASN A 63 -3.02 -16.55 -8.12
N MET A 64 -3.60 -15.82 -7.17
CA MET A 64 -3.34 -15.97 -5.74
C MET A 64 -3.90 -17.28 -5.17
N GLY A 65 -5.04 -17.77 -5.69
CA GLY A 65 -5.67 -19.02 -5.25
C GLY A 65 -4.85 -20.26 -5.59
N GLU A 66 -4.24 -20.28 -6.77
CA GLU A 66 -3.50 -21.45 -7.31
C GLU A 66 -1.99 -21.38 -7.05
N MET A 67 -1.49 -20.23 -6.57
CA MET A 67 -0.06 -20.01 -6.45
C MET A 67 0.58 -20.89 -5.37
N LYS A 68 1.62 -21.64 -5.76
CA LYS A 68 2.42 -22.42 -4.82
C LYS A 68 3.19 -21.50 -3.87
N ARG A 69 3.30 -21.85 -2.58
CA ARG A 69 3.99 -21.03 -1.55
C ARG A 69 5.40 -20.58 -1.98
N ARG A 70 6.15 -21.41 -2.72
CA ARG A 70 7.50 -21.07 -3.23
C ARG A 70 7.53 -19.91 -4.23
N LYS A 71 6.41 -19.59 -4.89
CA LYS A 71 6.29 -18.47 -5.83
C LYS A 71 5.87 -17.16 -5.15
N MET A 72 5.37 -17.22 -3.91
CA MET A 72 4.92 -16.06 -3.14
C MET A 72 5.98 -14.96 -3.02
N PRO A 73 7.27 -15.25 -2.72
CA PRO A 73 8.30 -14.21 -2.68
C PRO A 73 8.46 -13.46 -4.01
N LYS A 74 8.29 -14.15 -5.16
CA LYS A 74 8.37 -13.51 -6.47
C LYS A 74 7.22 -12.53 -6.70
N MET A 75 6.01 -12.90 -6.31
CA MET A 75 4.85 -12.00 -6.39
C MET A 75 5.04 -10.80 -5.45
N ARG A 76 5.40 -11.02 -4.17
CA ARG A 76 5.60 -9.94 -3.20
C ARG A 76 6.66 -8.92 -3.59
N ARG A 77 7.66 -9.32 -4.41
CA ARG A 77 8.66 -8.39 -4.97
C ARG A 77 8.07 -7.39 -5.97
N THR A 78 6.89 -7.68 -6.52
CA THR A 78 6.17 -6.76 -7.41
C THR A 78 5.32 -5.75 -6.65
N LEU A 79 5.22 -5.90 -5.32
CA LEU A 79 4.44 -5.04 -4.45
C LEU A 79 5.34 -4.25 -3.50
N GLY A 80 5.02 -2.98 -3.31
CA GLY A 80 5.45 -2.17 -2.18
C GLY A 80 4.29 -2.06 -1.19
N VAL A 81 4.56 -2.21 0.11
CA VAL A 81 3.55 -2.01 1.14
C VAL A 81 4.01 -0.97 2.14
N VAL A 82 3.18 0.02 2.37
CA VAL A 82 3.37 1.10 3.33
C VAL A 82 2.32 0.95 4.42
N PHE A 83 2.72 0.94 5.68
CA PHE A 83 1.83 0.74 6.83
C PHE A 83 1.70 2.03 7.64
N GLN A 84 0.61 2.18 8.36
CA GLN A 84 0.33 3.30 9.25
C GLN A 84 1.38 3.44 10.36
N ASP A 85 1.89 2.34 10.89
CA ASP A 85 2.89 2.28 11.97
C ASP A 85 4.35 2.28 11.46
N PHE A 86 4.56 2.67 10.20
CA PHE A 86 5.85 2.77 9.49
C PHE A 86 6.63 1.46 9.40
N ARG A 87 6.61 0.62 10.41
CA ARG A 87 7.35 -0.65 10.57
C ARG A 87 8.83 -0.52 10.23
N LEU A 88 9.44 0.57 10.68
CA LEU A 88 10.88 0.75 10.53
C LEU A 88 11.65 -0.12 11.52
N ILE A 89 12.85 -0.55 11.10
CA ILE A 89 13.77 -1.27 11.97
C ILE A 89 14.51 -0.22 12.80
N GLU A 90 14.16 -0.06 14.07
CA GLU A 90 14.61 1.02 14.95
C GLU A 90 16.13 1.14 15.08
N LYS A 91 16.85 0.00 15.06
CA LYS A 91 18.31 -0.04 15.21
C LYS A 91 19.07 0.14 13.89
N MET A 92 18.35 0.35 12.78
CA MET A 92 18.92 0.60 11.46
C MET A 92 18.77 2.07 11.08
N THR A 93 19.80 2.61 10.42
CA THR A 93 19.72 3.95 9.84
C THR A 93 18.65 4.04 8.75
N VAL A 94 18.31 5.25 8.33
CA VAL A 94 17.44 5.50 7.16
C VAL A 94 17.96 4.73 5.95
N TYR A 95 19.27 4.88 5.64
CA TYR A 95 19.90 4.15 4.55
C TYR A 95 19.74 2.64 4.69
N ASP A 96 20.00 2.09 5.87
CA ASP A 96 19.96 0.65 6.08
C ASP A 96 18.52 0.10 6.07
N ASN A 97 17.52 0.86 6.52
CA ASN A 97 16.12 0.48 6.39
C ASN A 97 15.71 0.29 4.92
N VAL A 98 16.13 1.20 4.04
CA VAL A 98 15.84 1.09 2.60
C VAL A 98 16.69 0.01 1.94
N ALA A 99 18.00 -0.04 2.24
CA ALA A 99 18.93 -1.04 1.72
C ALA A 99 18.54 -2.46 2.10
N PHE A 100 17.92 -2.64 3.27
CA PHE A 100 17.46 -3.96 3.74
C PHE A 100 16.48 -4.61 2.75
N ALA A 101 15.53 -3.84 2.22
CA ALA A 101 14.59 -4.36 1.22
C ALA A 101 15.30 -4.88 -0.05
N MET A 102 16.37 -4.23 -0.47
CA MET A 102 17.19 -4.68 -1.61
C MET A 102 18.01 -5.92 -1.27
N ARG A 103 18.59 -5.98 -0.06
CA ARG A 103 19.36 -7.16 0.41
C ARG A 103 18.48 -8.41 0.45
N VAL A 104 17.23 -8.30 0.90
CA VAL A 104 16.27 -9.41 0.96
C VAL A 104 15.97 -10.00 -0.41
N VAL A 105 16.03 -9.21 -1.47
CA VAL A 105 15.82 -9.70 -2.84
C VAL A 105 17.10 -10.14 -3.55
N GLY A 106 18.25 -10.02 -2.87
CA GLY A 106 19.54 -10.48 -3.36
C GLY A 106 20.31 -9.45 -4.19
N ALA A 107 20.00 -8.16 -4.05
CA ALA A 107 20.74 -7.09 -4.72
C ALA A 107 22.20 -7.03 -4.22
N THR A 108 23.11 -6.72 -5.14
CA THR A 108 24.51 -6.53 -4.85
C THR A 108 24.77 -5.21 -4.12
N ASN A 109 25.89 -5.10 -3.41
CA ASN A 109 26.29 -3.86 -2.75
C ASN A 109 26.45 -2.70 -3.75
N ARG A 110 26.80 -2.96 -5.00
CA ARG A 110 26.93 -1.96 -6.06
C ARG A 110 25.55 -1.38 -6.43
N GLU A 111 24.56 -2.24 -6.60
CA GLU A 111 23.18 -1.84 -6.90
C GLU A 111 22.57 -1.05 -5.74
N ILE A 112 22.78 -1.51 -4.49
CA ILE A 112 22.30 -0.82 -3.29
C ILE A 112 22.90 0.61 -3.19
N LYS A 113 24.22 0.73 -3.35
CA LYS A 113 24.92 2.03 -3.30
C LYS A 113 24.45 3.00 -4.39
N ALA A 114 24.05 2.51 -5.55
CA ALA A 114 23.52 3.33 -6.63
C ALA A 114 22.06 3.70 -6.39
N ARG A 115 21.22 2.76 -5.96
CA ARG A 115 19.76 2.94 -5.93
C ARG A 115 19.25 3.65 -4.68
N VAL A 116 19.77 3.31 -3.50
CA VAL A 116 19.24 3.86 -2.24
C VAL A 116 19.31 5.39 -2.18
N PRO A 117 20.42 6.07 -2.54
CA PRO A 117 20.47 7.53 -2.54
C PRO A 117 19.42 8.16 -3.47
N GLN A 118 19.23 7.61 -4.67
CA GLN A 118 18.23 8.10 -5.63
C GLN A 118 16.80 8.05 -5.08
N VAL A 119 16.46 6.97 -4.37
CA VAL A 119 15.13 6.83 -3.78
C VAL A 119 14.97 7.75 -2.58
N LEU A 120 16.02 7.93 -1.76
CA LEU A 120 15.99 8.87 -0.63
C LEU A 120 15.83 10.33 -1.10
N GLU A 121 16.52 10.71 -2.18
CA GLU A 121 16.32 12.01 -2.84
C GLU A 121 14.88 12.17 -3.34
N LEU A 122 14.33 11.16 -4.03
CA LEU A 122 12.95 11.20 -4.54
C LEU A 122 11.91 11.44 -3.45
N VAL A 123 12.11 10.84 -2.26
CA VAL A 123 11.19 11.02 -1.13
C VAL A 123 11.55 12.23 -0.24
N GLY A 124 12.57 13.04 -0.61
CA GLY A 124 12.97 14.25 0.13
C GLY A 124 13.70 13.96 1.44
N LEU A 125 14.50 12.89 1.51
CA LEU A 125 15.29 12.50 2.67
C LEU A 125 16.82 12.61 2.42
N GLU A 126 17.22 13.40 1.44
CA GLU A 126 18.63 13.70 1.21
C GLU A 126 19.28 14.30 2.46
N GLY A 127 20.47 13.82 2.83
CA GLY A 127 21.18 14.24 4.05
C GLY A 127 20.67 13.58 5.34
N ARG A 128 19.67 12.71 5.28
CA ARG A 128 19.12 11.96 6.44
C ARG A 128 19.61 10.52 6.52
N GLU A 129 20.46 10.06 5.61
CA GLU A 129 20.86 8.66 5.39
C GLU A 129 21.36 7.98 6.67
N LYS A 130 22.09 8.73 7.51
CA LYS A 130 22.73 8.23 8.73
C LYS A 130 21.86 8.32 9.98
N ARG A 131 20.68 8.96 9.89
CA ARG A 131 19.79 9.11 11.04
C ARG A 131 19.12 7.79 11.39
N LEU A 132 18.81 7.61 12.67
CA LEU A 132 17.97 6.52 13.16
C LEU A 132 16.49 6.95 13.12
N PRO A 133 15.53 6.01 13.05
CA PRO A 133 14.09 6.33 13.07
C PRO A 133 13.69 7.26 14.23
N ALA A 134 14.23 7.04 15.43
CA ALA A 134 13.94 7.86 16.61
C ALA A 134 14.37 9.34 16.49
N GLU A 135 15.25 9.67 15.54
CA GLU A 135 15.72 11.03 15.28
C GLU A 135 14.91 11.76 14.20
N LEU A 136 13.85 11.09 13.67
CA LEU A 136 13.03 11.58 12.58
C LEU A 136 11.62 11.98 13.06
N SER A 137 11.03 12.99 12.43
CA SER A 137 9.61 13.26 12.57
C SER A 137 8.75 12.13 11.99
N GLY A 138 7.47 12.03 12.39
CA GLY A 138 6.55 11.03 11.85
C GLY A 138 6.45 11.07 10.32
N GLY A 139 6.40 12.27 9.72
CA GLY A 139 6.39 12.43 8.26
C GLY A 139 7.68 11.95 7.59
N GLU A 140 8.86 12.19 8.20
CA GLU A 140 10.13 11.66 7.70
C GLU A 140 10.17 10.13 7.83
N GLN A 141 9.67 9.55 8.92
CA GLN A 141 9.57 8.09 9.10
C GLN A 141 8.68 7.47 8.03
N GLN A 142 7.54 8.09 7.71
CA GLN A 142 6.65 7.62 6.66
C GLN A 142 7.31 7.71 5.27
N ARG A 143 8.07 8.76 4.99
CA ARG A 143 8.87 8.87 3.76
C ARG A 143 9.94 7.77 3.66
N VAL A 144 10.56 7.35 4.78
CA VAL A 144 11.45 6.16 4.81
C VAL A 144 10.68 4.87 4.48
N ALA A 145 9.46 4.70 5.01
CA ALA A 145 8.63 3.54 4.70
C ALA A 145 8.26 3.50 3.20
N ILE A 146 7.92 4.65 2.59
CA ILE A 146 7.67 4.76 1.15
C ILE A 146 8.95 4.44 0.36
N ALA A 147 10.11 4.99 0.75
CA ALA A 147 11.39 4.71 0.10
C ALA A 147 11.70 3.21 0.11
N ARG A 148 11.48 2.55 1.26
CA ARG A 148 11.64 1.10 1.40
C ARG A 148 10.69 0.30 0.51
N ALA A 149 9.45 0.74 0.36
CA ALA A 149 8.46 0.12 -0.52
C ALA A 149 8.84 0.28 -2.00
N LEU A 150 9.40 1.45 -2.37
CA LEU A 150 9.69 1.84 -3.75
C LEU A 150 11.03 1.32 -4.28
N VAL A 151 12.00 1.04 -3.40
CA VAL A 151 13.41 0.82 -3.81
C VAL A 151 13.60 -0.35 -4.79
N ASN A 152 12.74 -1.36 -4.74
CA ASN A 152 12.78 -2.53 -5.64
C ASN A 152 11.95 -2.35 -6.92
N ASN A 153 11.53 -1.12 -7.27
CA ASN A 153 10.70 -0.81 -8.43
C ASN A 153 9.42 -1.67 -8.49
N PRO A 154 8.55 -1.62 -7.47
CA PRO A 154 7.32 -2.37 -7.50
C PRO A 154 6.40 -1.86 -8.61
N THR A 155 5.59 -2.75 -9.19
CA THR A 155 4.54 -2.35 -10.15
C THR A 155 3.33 -1.72 -9.44
N MET A 156 3.15 -2.03 -8.15
CA MET A 156 2.05 -1.49 -7.35
C MET A 156 2.51 -1.21 -5.92
N ILE A 157 2.08 -0.08 -5.37
CA ILE A 157 2.20 0.26 -3.95
C ILE A 157 0.81 0.22 -3.32
N ILE A 158 0.70 -0.48 -2.19
CA ILE A 158 -0.47 -0.49 -1.31
C ILE A 158 -0.09 0.30 -0.06
N ALA A 159 -0.77 1.42 0.19
CA ALA A 159 -0.55 2.27 1.34
C ALA A 159 -1.75 2.17 2.30
N ASP A 160 -1.54 1.52 3.44
CA ASP A 160 -2.56 1.28 4.47
C ASP A 160 -2.53 2.39 5.50
N GLU A 161 -3.54 3.28 5.50
CA GLU A 161 -3.67 4.47 6.37
C GLU A 161 -2.36 5.29 6.44
N PRO A 162 -1.77 5.68 5.29
CA PRO A 162 -0.42 6.23 5.27
C PRO A 162 -0.28 7.59 5.96
N THR A 163 -1.40 8.26 6.23
CA THR A 163 -1.51 9.60 6.83
C THR A 163 -2.00 9.59 8.27
N GLY A 164 -2.46 8.45 8.79
CA GLY A 164 -3.17 8.35 10.07
C GLY A 164 -2.38 8.82 11.33
N ASN A 165 -1.07 9.01 11.23
CA ASN A 165 -0.22 9.52 12.30
C ASN A 165 0.42 10.89 11.96
N LEU A 166 -0.11 11.60 10.98
CA LEU A 166 0.43 12.86 10.48
C LEU A 166 -0.55 14.02 10.68
N ASP A 167 0.00 15.23 10.77
CA ASP A 167 -0.81 16.44 10.70
C ASP A 167 -1.32 16.69 9.25
N PRO A 168 -2.36 17.51 9.06
CA PRO A 168 -2.97 17.70 7.73
C PRO A 168 -2.00 18.19 6.65
N VAL A 169 -1.03 19.03 7.00
CA VAL A 169 -0.06 19.56 6.04
C VAL A 169 0.85 18.45 5.54
N ARG A 170 1.38 17.63 6.47
CA ARG A 170 2.24 16.49 6.13
C ARG A 170 1.48 15.39 5.43
N SER A 171 0.20 15.19 5.75
CA SER A 171 -0.69 14.27 5.05
C SER A 171 -0.81 14.65 3.57
N LEU A 172 -1.06 15.94 3.29
CA LEU A 172 -1.11 16.45 1.92
C LEU A 172 0.22 16.25 1.18
N GLU A 173 1.34 16.64 1.81
CA GLU A 173 2.67 16.44 1.21
C GLU A 173 2.97 14.97 0.88
N LEU A 174 2.55 14.06 1.76
CA LEU A 174 2.74 12.62 1.55
C LEU A 174 1.90 12.12 0.37
N MET A 175 0.66 12.58 0.25
CA MET A 175 -0.22 12.21 -0.85
C MET A 175 0.29 12.75 -2.19
N LEU A 176 0.80 13.99 -2.23
CA LEU A 176 1.47 14.55 -3.42
C LEU A 176 2.72 13.74 -3.80
N LEU A 177 3.47 13.22 -2.83
CA LEU A 177 4.58 12.30 -3.10
C LEU A 177 4.09 10.99 -3.74
N LEU A 178 3.00 10.39 -3.23
CA LEU A 178 2.42 9.18 -3.83
C LEU A 178 1.88 9.45 -5.23
N GLU A 179 1.28 10.61 -5.47
CA GLU A 179 0.84 11.04 -6.80
C GLU A 179 2.02 11.16 -7.77
N LYS A 180 3.11 11.81 -7.35
CA LYS A 180 4.36 11.88 -8.16
C LYS A 180 4.92 10.49 -8.48
N ILE A 181 4.88 9.54 -7.54
CA ILE A 181 5.29 8.15 -7.78
C ILE A 181 4.35 7.47 -8.77
N ASN A 182 3.06 7.75 -8.73
CA ASN A 182 2.08 7.25 -9.68
C ASN A 182 2.33 7.78 -11.10
N GLU A 183 2.63 9.08 -11.25
CA GLU A 183 2.99 9.70 -12.54
C GLU A 183 4.24 9.05 -13.19
N MET A 184 5.11 8.44 -12.39
CA MET A 184 6.24 7.65 -12.86
C MET A 184 5.85 6.23 -13.34
N GLY A 185 4.55 5.90 -13.31
CA GLY A 185 3.98 4.63 -13.81
C GLY A 185 3.69 3.57 -12.75
N THR A 186 3.94 3.83 -11.46
CA THR A 186 3.62 2.89 -10.39
C THR A 186 2.11 2.94 -10.07
N THR A 187 1.43 1.80 -10.03
CA THR A 187 0.04 1.73 -9.56
C THR A 187 -0.03 2.01 -8.06
N ILE A 188 -0.96 2.85 -7.62
CA ILE A 188 -1.11 3.22 -6.21
C ILE A 188 -2.52 2.86 -5.73
N LEU A 189 -2.59 2.11 -4.63
CA LEU A 189 -3.82 1.86 -3.87
C LEU A 189 -3.64 2.43 -2.47
N VAL A 190 -4.35 3.52 -2.17
CA VAL A 190 -4.39 4.12 -0.83
C VAL A 190 -5.63 3.62 -0.11
N VAL A 191 -5.43 3.01 1.04
CA VAL A 191 -6.52 2.58 1.93
C VAL A 191 -6.63 3.62 3.04
N THR A 192 -7.77 4.28 3.15
CA THR A 192 -7.99 5.33 4.16
C THR A 192 -9.47 5.52 4.48
N HIS A 193 -9.74 6.19 5.58
CA HIS A 193 -11.07 6.66 5.97
C HIS A 193 -11.16 8.20 6.01
N GLU A 194 -10.10 8.91 5.63
CA GLU A 194 -10.02 10.38 5.64
C GLU A 194 -10.75 11.00 4.43
N LYS A 195 -12.03 11.36 4.60
CA LYS A 195 -12.90 11.95 3.56
C LYS A 195 -12.30 13.17 2.87
N GLU A 196 -11.81 14.12 3.67
CA GLU A 196 -11.29 15.39 3.16
C GLU A 196 -10.07 15.16 2.25
N LEU A 197 -9.20 14.25 2.66
CA LEU A 197 -8.02 13.89 1.89
C LEU A 197 -8.40 13.23 0.56
N VAL A 198 -9.32 12.25 0.59
CA VAL A 198 -9.81 11.57 -0.62
C VAL A 198 -10.40 12.56 -1.61
N ASN A 199 -11.25 13.48 -1.13
CA ASN A 199 -11.93 14.46 -1.97
C ASN A 199 -10.97 15.52 -2.55
N ALA A 200 -9.82 15.78 -1.90
CA ALA A 200 -8.82 16.72 -2.40
C ALA A 200 -8.08 16.21 -3.65
N PHE A 201 -8.07 14.90 -3.91
CA PHE A 201 -7.24 14.28 -4.95
C PHE A 201 -8.01 13.80 -6.19
N SER A 202 -9.28 14.03 -6.36
CA SER A 202 -10.06 13.68 -7.56
C SER A 202 -9.62 12.40 -8.29
N LYS A 203 -9.39 11.32 -7.54
CA LYS A 203 -8.99 10.00 -8.05
C LYS A 203 -10.16 9.03 -7.91
N ARG A 204 -10.05 7.85 -8.52
CA ARG A 204 -11.03 6.78 -8.35
C ARG A 204 -11.20 6.40 -6.88
N VAL A 205 -12.44 6.27 -6.44
CA VAL A 205 -12.81 5.86 -5.07
C VAL A 205 -13.59 4.57 -5.12
N ILE A 206 -13.09 3.56 -4.43
CA ILE A 206 -13.70 2.24 -4.25
C ILE A 206 -14.18 2.18 -2.80
N ALA A 207 -15.50 2.15 -2.57
CA ALA A 207 -16.07 2.11 -1.23
C ALA A 207 -16.53 0.70 -0.87
N ILE A 208 -16.08 0.24 0.31
CA ILE A 208 -16.43 -1.07 0.89
C ILE A 208 -17.13 -0.86 2.23
N ASP A 209 -18.25 -1.55 2.42
CA ASP A 209 -18.93 -1.60 3.71
C ASP A 209 -19.53 -2.97 3.99
N GLY A 210 -19.45 -3.45 5.24
CA GLY A 210 -19.94 -4.76 5.65
C GLY A 210 -19.44 -5.92 4.77
N GLY A 211 -18.26 -5.82 4.19
CA GLY A 211 -17.70 -6.81 3.28
C GLY A 211 -18.17 -6.73 1.84
N HIS A 212 -19.01 -5.76 1.47
CA HIS A 212 -19.53 -5.56 0.13
C HIS A 212 -18.94 -4.34 -0.57
N LEU A 213 -18.82 -4.40 -1.89
CA LEU A 213 -18.50 -3.24 -2.72
C LEU A 213 -19.77 -2.38 -2.85
N ILE A 214 -19.71 -1.14 -2.30
CA ILE A 214 -20.84 -0.23 -2.29
C ILE A 214 -20.82 0.71 -3.50
N SER A 215 -19.64 1.25 -3.81
CA SER A 215 -19.46 2.11 -4.97
C SER A 215 -18.05 1.98 -5.55
N ASP A 216 -17.92 2.30 -6.82
CA ASP A 216 -16.68 2.29 -7.56
C ASP A 216 -16.77 3.37 -8.64
N GLY A 217 -16.20 4.53 -8.42
CA GLY A 217 -16.38 5.72 -9.25
C GLY A 217 -15.09 6.47 -9.52
N MET A 218 -15.02 7.09 -10.71
CA MET A 218 -13.91 7.95 -11.14
C MET A 218 -14.05 9.40 -10.68
N ASP A 219 -15.20 9.77 -10.12
CA ASP A 219 -15.54 11.16 -9.81
C ASP A 219 -14.93 11.69 -8.51
N GLY A 220 -14.13 10.88 -7.85
CA GLY A 220 -13.28 11.30 -6.72
C GLY A 220 -14.03 11.73 -5.45
N TYR A 221 -15.35 11.59 -5.40
CA TYR A 221 -16.11 11.98 -4.23
C TYR A 221 -16.42 10.79 -3.33
N TYR A 222 -15.96 10.90 -2.10
CA TYR A 222 -16.38 10.02 -1.02
C TYR A 222 -17.72 10.51 -0.48
N SER A 223 -18.82 10.06 -1.11
CA SER A 223 -20.19 10.47 -0.74
C SER A 223 -20.86 9.54 0.28
N TYR A 224 -20.15 8.54 0.79
CA TYR A 224 -20.73 7.58 1.72
C TYR A 224 -21.00 8.26 3.08
N GLU A 225 -22.27 8.58 3.34
CA GLU A 225 -22.76 8.98 4.66
C GLU A 225 -23.11 7.70 5.43
N VAL A 226 -22.41 7.44 6.52
CA VAL A 226 -22.83 6.44 7.51
C VAL A 226 -23.98 7.07 8.27
N GLU A 227 -25.21 6.59 8.05
CA GLU A 227 -26.35 6.87 8.92
C GLU A 227 -26.15 6.27 10.32
#